data_97be1dbdce5bda0e932bf78b770fe74b
#
_entry.id   97be1dbdce5bda0e932bf78b770fe74b
#
_cell.length_a   1.000
_cell.length_b   1.000
_cell.length_c   1.000
_cell.angle_alpha   90.00
_cell.angle_beta   90.00
_cell.angle_gamma   90.00
#
_symmetry.space_group_name_H-M   'P 1'
#
loop_
_entity.id
_entity.type
_entity.pdbx_description
1 polymer ?
#
loop_
_entity_poly.entity_id
_entity_poly.type
_entity_poly.pdbx_seq_one_letter_code
_entity_poly.pdbx_strand_id
1 'polypeptide(L)'
;QSVHKTLPSLTQTALLHIKCNRPGGGCYADRERIDRYLHMVQSSSPSYLLMASIENSIFQMEHMDMMSYGRQLHKLRSRLGQMRHLRLADTGIIGQAGIKDLDISKIVVSTRGTYLVSQENGDTGFTGARLDDILRREYHLEMEMCGADYVTAITTAMDSAQGLERLGDALTRIDSCLASRGSDARRKNGKGPVTGTDDKSGGEDMHRGSVYSMRCDTAMSMGEAMDRNMKSVGLEDSAGCISGEFVYIYPPGIPIVAPGEWISGPTLEVILEYRDKGLPVQGPADKSLRTIRIVQKD
;
A
#
# COMPACT_ATOMS: atom_id res chain seq x y z
N GLN A 1 -9.54 -3.61 13.36
CA GLN A 1 -9.99 -4.01 12.03
C GLN A 1 -10.98 -3.00 11.49
N SER A 2 -10.74 -2.45 10.31
CA SER A 2 -11.73 -1.63 9.58
C SER A 2 -12.81 -2.55 9.06
N VAL A 3 -14.04 -2.39 9.54
CA VAL A 3 -15.17 -3.23 9.10
C VAL A 3 -15.61 -2.81 7.70
N HIS A 4 -15.66 -1.50 7.44
CA HIS A 4 -16.10 -0.93 6.17
C HIS A 4 -15.22 -1.24 4.94
N LYS A 5 -14.01 -1.80 5.11
CA LYS A 5 -13.14 -2.16 3.99
C LYS A 5 -13.31 -3.62 3.54
N THR A 6 -13.69 -4.49 4.46
CA THR A 6 -13.72 -5.94 4.21
C THR A 6 -15.09 -6.57 4.42
N LEU A 7 -15.97 -5.91 5.16
CA LEU A 7 -17.35 -6.32 5.41
C LEU A 7 -18.32 -5.25 4.91
N PRO A 8 -19.58 -5.59 4.65
CA PRO A 8 -20.59 -4.67 4.12
C PRO A 8 -21.11 -3.70 5.20
N SER A 9 -20.27 -2.82 5.68
CA SER A 9 -20.58 -1.84 6.71
C SER A 9 -20.31 -0.41 6.22
N LEU A 10 -20.97 0.55 6.83
CA LEU A 10 -20.80 1.98 6.52
C LEU A 10 -19.37 2.45 6.86
N THR A 11 -18.87 3.41 6.10
CA THR A 11 -17.56 4.04 6.33
C THR A 11 -17.41 4.54 7.76
N GLN A 12 -16.21 4.46 8.29
CA GLN A 12 -15.77 4.76 9.67
C GLN A 12 -16.04 3.64 10.69
N THR A 13 -16.69 2.54 10.31
CA THR A 13 -16.89 1.42 11.23
C THR A 13 -15.61 0.60 11.41
N ALA A 14 -15.32 0.23 12.66
CA ALA A 14 -14.18 -0.57 13.03
C ALA A 14 -14.48 -1.43 14.26
N LEU A 15 -13.73 -2.54 14.42
CA LEU A 15 -13.75 -3.41 15.59
C LEU A 15 -12.36 -3.52 16.18
N LEU A 16 -12.29 -3.45 17.50
CA LEU A 16 -11.08 -3.74 18.27
C LEU A 16 -11.19 -5.14 18.87
N HIS A 17 -10.31 -6.04 18.46
CA HIS A 17 -10.27 -7.41 18.98
C HIS A 17 -9.16 -7.56 20.02
N ILE A 18 -9.49 -8.11 21.19
CA ILE A 18 -8.52 -8.40 22.25
C ILE A 18 -8.55 -9.92 22.52
N LYS A 19 -7.42 -10.58 22.31
CA LYS A 19 -7.30 -12.01 22.59
C LYS A 19 -7.06 -12.21 24.10
N CYS A 20 -7.99 -12.91 24.77
CA CYS A 20 -8.01 -13.11 26.20
C CYS A 20 -7.78 -14.56 26.67
N ASN A 21 -7.36 -15.48 25.80
CA ASN A 21 -7.09 -16.87 26.13
C ASN A 21 -5.59 -17.19 26.18
N ARG A 22 -4.83 -16.39 26.91
CA ARG A 22 -3.40 -16.61 27.10
C ARG A 22 -3.17 -17.90 27.90
N PRO A 23 -2.18 -18.76 27.55
CA PRO A 23 -1.77 -19.86 28.39
C PRO A 23 -1.37 -19.34 29.79
N GLY A 24 -2.01 -19.90 30.83
CA GLY A 24 -1.86 -19.40 32.20
C GLY A 24 -2.89 -18.34 32.62
N GLY A 25 -3.86 -18.04 31.77
CA GLY A 25 -4.96 -17.11 32.04
C GLY A 25 -4.68 -15.66 31.61
N GLY A 26 -5.73 -14.87 31.51
CA GLY A 26 -5.69 -13.45 31.16
C GLY A 26 -5.63 -13.14 29.65
N CYS A 27 -5.44 -11.87 29.33
CA CYS A 27 -5.38 -11.34 27.97
C CYS A 27 -3.93 -11.10 27.55
N TYR A 28 -3.68 -11.08 26.22
CA TYR A 28 -2.38 -10.71 25.65
C TYR A 28 -2.09 -9.22 25.73
N ALA A 29 -3.12 -8.40 25.91
CA ALA A 29 -3.01 -6.97 26.14
C ALA A 29 -3.69 -6.59 27.47
N ASP A 30 -3.25 -5.51 28.07
CA ASP A 30 -3.86 -4.93 29.27
C ASP A 30 -5.21 -4.32 28.91
N ARG A 31 -6.28 -5.08 29.17
CA ARG A 31 -7.65 -4.69 28.84
C ARG A 31 -8.08 -3.43 29.58
N GLU A 32 -7.75 -3.30 30.85
CA GLU A 32 -8.14 -2.14 31.68
C GLU A 32 -7.47 -0.86 31.16
N ARG A 33 -6.22 -0.96 30.74
CA ARG A 33 -5.49 0.15 30.15
C ARG A 33 -6.08 0.57 28.82
N ILE A 34 -6.43 -0.38 27.95
CA ILE A 34 -7.09 -0.12 26.66
C ILE A 34 -8.44 0.55 26.90
N ASP A 35 -9.25 0.02 27.82
CA ASP A 35 -10.56 0.55 28.15
C ASP A 35 -10.47 2.00 28.65
N ARG A 36 -9.50 2.29 29.50
CA ARG A 36 -9.22 3.66 29.95
C ARG A 36 -8.94 4.62 28.81
N TYR A 37 -8.11 4.24 27.85
CA TYR A 37 -7.83 5.09 26.69
C TYR A 37 -9.04 5.23 25.77
N LEU A 38 -9.82 4.19 25.56
CA LEU A 38 -11.07 4.28 24.82
C LEU A 38 -12.03 5.29 25.46
N HIS A 39 -12.18 5.27 26.78
CA HIS A 39 -13.01 6.26 27.50
C HIS A 39 -12.52 7.70 27.33
N MET A 40 -11.23 7.91 27.19
CA MET A 40 -10.65 9.26 26.99
C MET A 40 -10.95 9.83 25.60
N VAL A 41 -11.03 8.97 24.57
CA VAL A 41 -11.15 9.41 23.17
C VAL A 41 -12.52 9.12 22.55
N GLN A 42 -13.41 8.40 23.25
CA GLN A 42 -14.73 8.06 22.74
C GLN A 42 -15.62 9.29 22.58
N SER A 43 -16.51 9.26 21.58
CA SER A 43 -17.56 10.25 21.43
C SER A 43 -18.62 10.10 22.53
N SER A 44 -19.10 11.21 23.08
CA SER A 44 -20.25 11.22 23.98
C SER A 44 -21.60 10.94 23.26
N SER A 45 -21.58 10.97 21.92
CA SER A 45 -22.77 10.75 21.07
C SER A 45 -22.50 9.62 20.09
N PRO A 46 -22.57 8.33 20.52
CA PRO A 46 -22.34 7.19 19.65
C PRO A 46 -23.40 7.12 18.55
N SER A 47 -22.99 6.80 17.33
CA SER A 47 -23.88 6.64 16.20
C SER A 47 -24.51 5.24 16.20
N TYR A 48 -25.78 5.16 16.56
CA TYR A 48 -26.53 3.90 16.47
C TYR A 48 -26.63 3.37 15.04
N LEU A 49 -26.63 4.27 14.04
CA LEU A 49 -26.61 3.88 12.63
C LEU A 49 -25.34 3.10 12.28
N LEU A 50 -24.17 3.57 12.73
CA LEU A 50 -22.90 2.87 12.52
C LEU A 50 -22.87 1.56 13.29
N MET A 51 -23.38 1.51 14.50
CA MET A 51 -23.47 0.28 15.30
C MET A 51 -24.38 -0.76 14.62
N ALA A 52 -25.57 -0.36 14.19
CA ALA A 52 -26.48 -1.22 13.45
C ALA A 52 -25.86 -1.71 12.12
N SER A 53 -25.07 -0.86 11.45
CA SER A 53 -24.37 -1.24 10.24
C SER A 53 -23.31 -2.33 10.50
N ILE A 54 -22.58 -2.27 11.62
CA ILE A 54 -21.65 -3.33 12.03
C ILE A 54 -22.40 -4.64 12.28
N GLU A 55 -23.47 -4.59 13.07
CA GLU A 55 -24.27 -5.79 13.38
C GLU A 55 -24.84 -6.43 12.11
N ASN A 56 -25.46 -5.62 11.23
CA ASN A 56 -25.97 -6.11 9.96
C ASN A 56 -24.86 -6.71 9.09
N SER A 57 -23.66 -6.13 9.08
CA SER A 57 -22.55 -6.67 8.30
C SER A 57 -22.11 -8.04 8.78
N ILE A 58 -22.08 -8.28 10.09
CA ILE A 58 -21.78 -9.58 10.68
C ILE A 58 -22.86 -10.60 10.30
N PHE A 59 -24.15 -10.20 10.44
CA PHE A 59 -25.27 -11.05 10.04
C PHE A 59 -25.20 -11.44 8.56
N GLN A 60 -24.88 -10.50 7.66
CA GLN A 60 -24.73 -10.79 6.24
C GLN A 60 -23.59 -11.78 5.99
N MET A 61 -22.46 -11.63 6.67
CA MET A 61 -21.31 -12.53 6.51
C MET A 61 -21.60 -13.96 6.98
N GLU A 62 -22.40 -14.12 8.04
CA GLU A 62 -22.83 -15.46 8.52
C GLU A 62 -23.68 -16.22 7.50
N HIS A 63 -24.40 -15.49 6.63
CA HIS A 63 -25.32 -16.08 5.64
C HIS A 63 -24.74 -16.09 4.21
N MET A 64 -23.51 -15.65 4.03
CA MET A 64 -22.86 -15.55 2.72
C MET A 64 -22.27 -16.88 2.25
N ASP A 65 -22.33 -17.14 0.93
CA ASP A 65 -21.63 -18.26 0.31
C ASP A 65 -20.13 -17.92 0.11
N MET A 66 -19.37 -18.03 1.19
CA MET A 66 -17.92 -17.84 1.19
C MET A 66 -17.19 -18.80 0.26
N MET A 67 -17.76 -20.00 0.02
CA MET A 67 -17.18 -20.99 -0.90
C MET A 67 -17.28 -20.53 -2.34
N SER A 68 -18.39 -19.89 -2.73
CA SER A 68 -18.53 -19.31 -4.05
C SER A 68 -17.53 -18.18 -4.28
N TYR A 69 -17.41 -17.28 -3.33
CA TYR A 69 -16.39 -16.21 -3.38
C TYR A 69 -14.98 -16.80 -3.51
N GLY A 70 -14.63 -17.79 -2.70
CA GLY A 70 -13.32 -18.45 -2.75
C GLY A 70 -13.03 -19.05 -4.14
N ARG A 71 -14.01 -19.73 -4.77
CA ARG A 71 -13.86 -20.27 -6.13
C ARG A 71 -13.63 -19.17 -7.17
N GLN A 72 -14.36 -18.07 -7.09
CA GLN A 72 -14.20 -16.93 -8.00
C GLN A 72 -12.83 -16.25 -7.83
N LEU A 73 -12.41 -16.08 -6.59
CA LEU A 73 -11.11 -15.51 -6.27
C LEU A 73 -9.96 -16.39 -6.79
N HIS A 74 -10.05 -17.71 -6.61
CA HIS A 74 -9.08 -18.65 -7.17
C HIS A 74 -9.04 -18.59 -8.71
N LYS A 75 -10.20 -18.49 -9.38
CA LYS A 75 -10.28 -18.34 -10.83
C LYS A 75 -9.57 -17.04 -11.28
N LEU A 76 -9.84 -15.93 -10.60
CA LEU A 76 -9.18 -14.64 -10.86
C LEU A 76 -7.67 -14.75 -10.69
N ARG A 77 -7.19 -15.25 -9.55
CA ARG A 77 -5.75 -15.38 -9.27
C ARG A 77 -5.04 -16.29 -10.27
N SER A 78 -5.64 -17.44 -10.62
CA SER A 78 -5.09 -18.35 -11.64
C SER A 78 -4.94 -17.66 -12.99
N ARG A 79 -5.91 -16.82 -13.39
CA ARG A 79 -5.84 -16.04 -14.60
C ARG A 79 -4.74 -14.98 -14.54
N LEU A 80 -4.67 -14.22 -13.47
CA LEU A 80 -3.66 -13.17 -13.27
C LEU A 80 -2.24 -13.75 -13.15
N GLY A 81 -2.09 -14.96 -12.62
CA GLY A 81 -0.81 -15.67 -12.59
C GLY A 81 -0.23 -16.02 -13.97
N GLN A 82 -1.05 -15.92 -15.05
CA GLN A 82 -0.61 -16.16 -16.43
C GLN A 82 -0.14 -14.89 -17.16
N MET A 83 -0.22 -13.71 -16.51
CA MET A 83 0.29 -12.46 -17.05
C MET A 83 1.79 -12.58 -17.37
N ARG A 84 2.23 -11.90 -18.45
CA ARG A 84 3.60 -12.03 -18.95
C ARG A 84 4.54 -10.96 -18.42
N HIS A 85 4.00 -9.78 -18.15
CA HIS A 85 4.75 -8.58 -17.82
C HIS A 85 4.41 -8.11 -16.41
N LEU A 86 3.12 -7.94 -16.10
CA LEU A 86 2.65 -7.71 -14.74
C LEU A 86 2.79 -8.98 -13.90
N ARG A 87 3.11 -8.82 -12.63
CA ARG A 87 3.31 -9.96 -11.71
C ARG A 87 2.34 -9.89 -10.55
N LEU A 88 1.50 -10.91 -10.43
CA LEU A 88 0.67 -11.09 -9.24
C LEU A 88 1.54 -11.56 -8.06
N ALA A 89 1.42 -10.90 -6.90
CA ALA A 89 1.95 -11.46 -5.65
C ALA A 89 1.11 -12.69 -5.27
N ASP A 90 1.76 -13.84 -5.20
CA ASP A 90 1.13 -15.11 -4.88
C ASP A 90 1.89 -15.83 -3.76
N THR A 91 1.41 -16.99 -3.35
CA THR A 91 1.95 -17.80 -2.22
C THR A 91 3.46 -18.04 -2.29
N GLY A 92 4.05 -17.97 -3.48
CA GLY A 92 5.50 -18.06 -3.69
C GLY A 92 6.33 -16.98 -2.98
N ILE A 93 5.71 -15.88 -2.49
CA ILE A 93 6.41 -14.86 -1.70
C ILE A 93 6.50 -15.20 -0.21
N ILE A 94 5.75 -16.19 0.26
CA ILE A 94 5.77 -16.62 1.67
C ILE A 94 7.16 -17.16 2.02
N GLY A 95 7.70 -16.71 3.14
CA GLY A 95 9.06 -17.03 3.58
C GLY A 95 10.14 -16.06 3.06
N GLN A 96 9.83 -15.24 2.04
CA GLN A 96 10.75 -14.23 1.54
C GLN A 96 10.63 -12.93 2.34
N ALA A 97 11.74 -12.24 2.59
CA ALA A 97 11.79 -10.93 3.27
C ALA A 97 10.94 -10.85 4.56
N GLY A 98 10.79 -11.96 5.30
CA GLY A 98 10.01 -12.00 6.54
C GLY A 98 8.50 -12.12 6.36
N ILE A 99 8.00 -12.28 5.14
CA ILE A 99 6.57 -12.51 4.87
C ILE A 99 6.16 -13.86 5.45
N LYS A 100 5.19 -13.84 6.37
CA LYS A 100 4.72 -15.04 7.07
C LYS A 100 3.53 -15.70 6.38
N ASP A 101 2.66 -14.88 5.81
CA ASP A 101 1.43 -15.35 5.18
C ASP A 101 0.94 -14.32 4.16
N LEU A 102 0.02 -14.72 3.30
CA LEU A 102 -0.59 -13.90 2.25
C LEU A 102 -2.11 -13.99 2.33
N ASP A 103 -2.77 -12.87 2.49
CA ASP A 103 -4.22 -12.77 2.32
C ASP A 103 -4.56 -12.78 0.83
N ILE A 104 -5.09 -13.89 0.35
CA ILE A 104 -5.43 -14.09 -1.07
C ILE A 104 -6.52 -13.14 -1.58
N SER A 105 -7.30 -12.52 -0.69
CA SER A 105 -8.30 -11.50 -1.05
C SER A 105 -7.67 -10.16 -1.48
N LYS A 106 -6.40 -9.96 -1.18
CA LYS A 106 -5.64 -8.80 -1.61
C LYS A 106 -4.93 -9.12 -2.93
N ILE A 107 -5.38 -8.47 -4.00
CA ILE A 107 -4.79 -8.62 -5.33
C ILE A 107 -3.70 -7.57 -5.48
N VAL A 108 -2.46 -7.97 -5.22
CA VAL A 108 -1.29 -7.10 -5.36
C VAL A 108 -0.62 -7.41 -6.70
N VAL A 109 -0.57 -6.42 -7.58
CA VAL A 109 0.01 -6.55 -8.92
C VAL A 109 1.19 -5.61 -9.07
N SER A 110 2.36 -6.17 -9.31
CA SER A 110 3.60 -5.42 -9.53
C SER A 110 3.78 -5.05 -11.00
N THR A 111 4.22 -3.81 -11.21
CA THR A 111 4.62 -3.26 -12.52
C THR A 111 6.14 -3.26 -12.70
N ARG A 112 6.89 -3.83 -11.75
CA ARG A 112 8.34 -3.73 -11.70
C ARG A 112 9.01 -4.27 -12.96
N GLY A 113 9.86 -3.46 -13.58
CA GLY A 113 10.61 -3.84 -14.77
C GLY A 113 9.79 -3.82 -16.07
N THR A 114 8.57 -3.27 -16.06
CA THR A 114 7.71 -3.16 -17.24
C THR A 114 7.73 -1.76 -17.86
N TYR A 115 7.39 -1.67 -19.15
CA TYR A 115 7.21 -0.42 -19.88
C TYR A 115 6.15 -0.59 -20.97
N LEU A 116 5.59 0.52 -21.48
CA LEU A 116 4.65 0.50 -22.60
C LEU A 116 5.39 0.30 -23.92
N VAL A 117 4.93 -0.62 -24.76
CA VAL A 117 5.53 -0.92 -26.09
C VAL A 117 5.58 0.31 -27.00
N SER A 118 4.62 1.23 -26.86
CA SER A 118 4.58 2.47 -27.65
C SER A 118 5.61 3.54 -27.23
N GLN A 119 6.38 3.29 -26.20
CA GLN A 119 7.36 4.23 -25.64
C GLN A 119 8.77 3.63 -25.62
N GLU A 120 9.23 3.07 -26.77
CA GLU A 120 10.52 2.37 -26.90
C GLU A 120 11.75 3.21 -26.51
N ASN A 121 11.63 4.54 -26.43
CA ASN A 121 12.71 5.46 -26.06
C ASN A 121 12.52 6.11 -24.68
N GLY A 122 11.57 5.66 -23.88
CA GLY A 122 11.24 6.29 -22.60
C GLY A 122 11.97 5.63 -21.43
N ASP A 123 12.84 6.36 -20.78
CA ASP A 123 13.56 6.01 -19.53
C ASP A 123 12.63 5.84 -18.31
N THR A 124 11.35 6.10 -18.47
CA THR A 124 10.35 5.98 -17.39
C THR A 124 9.62 4.64 -17.50
N GLY A 125 9.93 3.72 -16.59
CA GLY A 125 9.20 2.47 -16.43
C GLY A 125 7.69 2.67 -16.22
N PHE A 126 6.91 1.63 -16.43
CA PHE A 126 5.46 1.64 -16.17
C PHE A 126 5.21 1.54 -14.67
N THR A 127 4.76 2.64 -14.05
CA THR A 127 4.62 2.75 -12.58
C THR A 127 3.27 2.22 -12.07
N GLY A 128 3.21 1.93 -10.76
CA GLY A 128 1.96 1.61 -10.09
C GLY A 128 0.93 2.74 -10.18
N ALA A 129 1.37 4.00 -10.03
CA ALA A 129 0.50 5.17 -10.20
C ALA A 129 -0.11 5.25 -11.61
N ARG A 130 0.67 4.92 -12.66
CA ARG A 130 0.15 4.89 -14.03
C ARG A 130 -0.83 3.75 -14.25
N LEU A 131 -0.56 2.58 -13.68
CA LEU A 131 -1.50 1.46 -13.74
C LEU A 131 -2.82 1.82 -13.04
N ASP A 132 -2.76 2.43 -11.86
CA ASP A 132 -3.93 2.90 -11.11
C ASP A 132 -4.76 3.91 -11.93
N ASP A 133 -4.11 4.90 -12.55
CA ASP A 133 -4.77 5.92 -13.38
C ASP A 133 -5.49 5.30 -14.59
N ILE A 134 -4.87 4.34 -15.28
CA ILE A 134 -5.49 3.61 -16.39
C ILE A 134 -6.68 2.78 -15.90
N LEU A 135 -6.53 2.03 -14.81
CA LEU A 135 -7.62 1.22 -14.24
C LEU A 135 -8.82 2.09 -13.88
N ARG A 136 -8.56 3.23 -13.28
CA ARG A 136 -9.61 4.18 -12.87
C ARG A 136 -10.30 4.84 -14.06
N ARG A 137 -9.56 5.41 -14.99
CA ARG A 137 -10.13 6.21 -16.09
C ARG A 137 -10.70 5.40 -17.24
N GLU A 138 -10.02 4.32 -17.62
CA GLU A 138 -10.41 3.56 -18.80
C GLU A 138 -11.30 2.36 -18.46
N TYR A 139 -11.10 1.76 -17.27
CA TYR A 139 -11.83 0.56 -16.87
C TYR A 139 -12.83 0.81 -15.74
N HIS A 140 -12.86 2.02 -15.15
CA HIS A 140 -13.70 2.38 -14.02
C HIS A 140 -13.55 1.40 -12.84
N LEU A 141 -12.29 1.07 -12.53
CA LEU A 141 -11.88 0.21 -11.43
C LEU A 141 -11.04 1.02 -10.45
N GLU A 142 -11.54 1.16 -9.23
CA GLU A 142 -10.86 1.88 -8.15
C GLU A 142 -10.02 0.89 -7.35
N MET A 143 -8.70 1.15 -7.25
CA MET A 143 -7.80 0.36 -6.43
C MET A 143 -7.79 0.88 -5.00
N GLU A 144 -7.46 0.04 -4.04
CA GLU A 144 -7.30 0.45 -2.63
C GLU A 144 -6.07 1.36 -2.48
N MET A 145 -4.99 1.03 -3.16
CA MET A 145 -3.77 1.83 -3.12
C MET A 145 -2.84 1.51 -4.29
N CYS A 146 -1.98 2.46 -4.61
CA CYS A 146 -0.84 2.25 -5.49
C CYS A 146 0.48 2.64 -4.81
N GLY A 147 1.52 1.93 -5.15
CA GLY A 147 2.91 2.25 -4.80
C GLY A 147 3.70 2.65 -6.05
N ALA A 148 5.02 2.79 -5.88
CA ALA A 148 5.90 3.15 -6.99
C ALA A 148 5.82 2.14 -8.15
N ASP A 149 5.73 0.86 -7.81
CA ASP A 149 5.81 -0.25 -8.75
C ASP A 149 4.74 -1.34 -8.52
N TYR A 150 3.63 -0.99 -7.87
CA TYR A 150 2.52 -1.93 -7.64
C TYR A 150 1.19 -1.20 -7.45
N VAL A 151 0.10 -1.94 -7.64
CA VAL A 151 -1.25 -1.58 -7.19
C VAL A 151 -1.81 -2.70 -6.32
N THR A 152 -2.74 -2.34 -5.44
CA THR A 152 -3.44 -3.29 -4.58
C THR A 152 -4.95 -3.11 -4.72
N ALA A 153 -5.66 -4.16 -5.07
CA ALA A 153 -7.11 -4.22 -4.93
C ALA A 153 -7.48 -5.02 -3.68
N ILE A 154 -8.46 -4.56 -2.94
CA ILE A 154 -9.15 -5.33 -1.89
C ILE A 154 -10.38 -5.94 -2.52
N THR A 155 -10.47 -7.26 -2.48
CA THR A 155 -11.69 -7.98 -2.87
C THR A 155 -12.39 -8.53 -1.64
N THR A 156 -13.69 -8.64 -1.71
CA THR A 156 -14.55 -9.10 -0.62
C THR A 156 -15.60 -10.07 -1.14
N ALA A 157 -16.27 -10.76 -0.23
CA ALA A 157 -17.38 -11.63 -0.59
C ALA A 157 -18.61 -10.85 -1.13
N MET A 158 -18.60 -9.51 -1.02
CA MET A 158 -19.65 -8.65 -1.60
C MET A 158 -19.40 -8.29 -3.06
N ASP A 159 -18.20 -8.55 -3.58
CA ASP A 159 -17.90 -8.32 -4.99
C ASP A 159 -18.64 -9.32 -5.87
N SER A 160 -19.28 -8.81 -6.91
CA SER A 160 -19.94 -9.67 -7.88
C SER A 160 -18.91 -10.47 -8.71
N ALA A 161 -19.31 -11.66 -9.17
CA ALA A 161 -18.50 -12.42 -10.13
C ALA A 161 -18.10 -11.60 -11.35
N GLN A 162 -19.02 -10.77 -11.85
CA GLN A 162 -18.78 -9.88 -12.97
C GLN A 162 -17.75 -8.79 -12.65
N GLY A 163 -17.76 -8.27 -11.42
CA GLY A 163 -16.76 -7.28 -10.94
C GLY A 163 -15.36 -7.88 -10.91
N LEU A 164 -15.22 -9.09 -10.40
CA LEU A 164 -13.94 -9.82 -10.37
C LEU A 164 -13.47 -10.19 -11.81
N GLU A 165 -14.37 -10.56 -12.70
CA GLU A 165 -14.06 -10.82 -14.11
C GLU A 165 -13.58 -9.53 -14.82
N ARG A 166 -14.25 -8.39 -14.60
CA ARG A 166 -13.81 -7.09 -15.14
C ARG A 166 -12.40 -6.73 -14.70
N LEU A 167 -12.06 -6.95 -13.43
CA LEU A 167 -10.69 -6.71 -12.94
C LEU A 167 -9.70 -7.61 -13.68
N GLY A 168 -10.01 -8.89 -13.83
CA GLY A 168 -9.18 -9.84 -14.58
C GLY A 168 -9.00 -9.44 -16.05
N ASP A 169 -10.08 -9.00 -16.72
CA ASP A 169 -10.06 -8.54 -18.10
C ASP A 169 -9.18 -7.30 -18.28
N ALA A 170 -9.35 -6.31 -17.40
CA ALA A 170 -8.58 -5.07 -17.44
C ALA A 170 -7.08 -5.33 -17.28
N LEU A 171 -6.69 -6.04 -16.23
CA LEU A 171 -5.28 -6.34 -15.97
C LEU A 171 -4.64 -7.18 -17.09
N THR A 172 -5.35 -8.18 -17.61
CA THR A 172 -4.83 -9.01 -18.72
C THR A 172 -4.70 -8.21 -20.03
N ARG A 173 -5.62 -7.29 -20.29
CA ARG A 173 -5.53 -6.38 -21.46
C ARG A 173 -4.35 -5.44 -21.34
N ILE A 174 -4.19 -4.80 -20.18
CA ILE A 174 -3.06 -3.90 -19.92
C ILE A 174 -1.74 -4.67 -20.05
N ASP A 175 -1.65 -5.88 -19.48
CA ASP A 175 -0.47 -6.74 -19.59
C ASP A 175 -0.06 -6.98 -21.04
N SER A 176 -1.03 -7.19 -21.95
CA SER A 176 -0.77 -7.41 -23.37
C SER A 176 -0.17 -6.21 -24.11
N CYS A 177 -0.29 -5.00 -23.54
CA CYS A 177 0.26 -3.75 -24.08
C CYS A 177 1.65 -3.41 -23.52
N LEU A 178 2.16 -4.24 -22.61
CA LEU A 178 3.43 -4.01 -21.91
C LEU A 178 4.57 -4.86 -22.49
N ALA A 179 5.78 -4.43 -22.24
CA ALA A 179 7.00 -5.21 -22.40
C ALA A 179 7.82 -5.23 -21.11
N SER A 180 8.74 -6.17 -20.95
CA SER A 180 9.63 -6.27 -19.78
C SER A 180 11.10 -6.22 -20.22
N ARG A 181 11.93 -5.50 -19.47
CA ARG A 181 13.39 -5.53 -19.66
C ARG A 181 13.89 -6.98 -19.46
N GLY A 182 14.48 -7.56 -20.49
CA GLY A 182 15.03 -8.94 -20.46
C GLY A 182 14.16 -10.03 -21.10
N SER A 183 12.93 -9.77 -21.52
CA SER A 183 12.12 -10.76 -22.25
C SER A 183 12.61 -11.02 -23.67
N ASP A 184 13.27 -10.06 -24.31
CA ASP A 184 13.77 -10.18 -25.67
C ASP A 184 15.03 -11.04 -25.81
N ALA A 185 15.83 -11.15 -24.74
CA ALA A 185 17.01 -12.01 -24.71
C ALA A 185 16.65 -13.52 -24.68
N ARG A 186 15.48 -13.88 -24.14
CA ARG A 186 15.02 -15.28 -24.06
C ARG A 186 14.31 -15.77 -25.33
N ARG A 187 13.74 -14.86 -26.14
CA ARG A 187 13.11 -15.23 -27.43
C ARG A 187 14.08 -15.70 -28.48
N LYS A 188 15.38 -15.32 -28.37
CA LYS A 188 16.42 -15.75 -29.35
C LYS A 188 17.02 -17.11 -29.07
N ASN A 189 16.80 -17.70 -27.90
CA ASN A 189 17.41 -18.99 -27.51
C ASN A 189 16.34 -20.02 -27.08
N GLY A 190 15.45 -20.39 -27.95
CA GLY A 190 14.43 -21.44 -27.93
C GLY A 190 14.59 -22.59 -26.89
N LYS A 191 14.55 -22.31 -25.59
CA LYS A 191 14.46 -23.33 -24.53
C LYS A 191 13.30 -23.01 -23.59
N GLY A 192 12.48 -24.03 -23.38
CA GLY A 192 11.23 -24.03 -22.64
C GLY A 192 11.30 -23.64 -21.16
N PRO A 193 10.18 -23.79 -20.40
CA PRO A 193 10.02 -23.19 -19.07
C PRO A 193 11.06 -23.71 -18.09
N VAL A 194 11.91 -22.82 -17.60
CA VAL A 194 12.83 -23.13 -16.51
C VAL A 194 12.12 -22.83 -15.19
N THR A 195 11.67 -23.89 -14.53
CA THR A 195 11.49 -23.92 -13.08
C THR A 195 12.89 -23.93 -12.48
N GLY A 196 13.33 -22.84 -11.87
CA GLY A 196 14.67 -22.81 -11.27
C GLY A 196 15.07 -21.41 -10.85
N THR A 197 15.03 -21.22 -9.57
CA THR A 197 15.76 -20.26 -8.77
C THR A 197 17.20 -20.10 -9.23
N ASP A 198 17.50 -19.06 -9.99
CA ASP A 198 18.87 -18.52 -10.13
C ASP A 198 18.76 -17.06 -10.61
N ASP A 199 18.33 -16.19 -9.75
CA ASP A 199 18.51 -14.75 -9.91
C ASP A 199 19.18 -14.19 -8.65
N LYS A 200 20.47 -14.47 -8.53
CA LYS A 200 21.33 -13.92 -7.46
C LYS A 200 21.65 -12.44 -7.66
N SER A 201 21.15 -11.80 -8.73
CA SER A 201 21.35 -10.37 -9.00
C SER A 201 20.23 -9.49 -8.46
N GLY A 202 19.16 -10.06 -7.90
CA GLY A 202 17.99 -9.32 -7.37
C GLY A 202 18.09 -8.92 -5.90
N GLY A 203 19.12 -9.33 -5.16
CA GLY A 203 19.21 -9.14 -3.72
C GLY A 203 19.70 -7.76 -3.28
N GLU A 204 20.44 -7.03 -4.10
CA GLU A 204 21.01 -5.73 -3.70
C GLU A 204 20.12 -4.52 -4.05
N ASP A 205 19.27 -4.63 -5.06
CA ASP A 205 18.35 -3.55 -5.43
C ASP A 205 17.06 -3.48 -4.58
N MET A 206 16.72 -4.54 -3.84
CA MET A 206 15.56 -4.53 -2.95
C MET A 206 15.77 -3.68 -1.69
N HIS A 207 16.99 -3.29 -1.36
CA HIS A 207 17.31 -2.49 -0.16
C HIS A 207 17.52 -1.00 -0.43
N ARG A 208 17.59 -0.55 -1.68
CA ARG A 208 17.66 0.88 -1.99
C ARG A 208 16.26 1.47 -2.05
N GLY A 209 15.84 2.13 -0.96
CA GLY A 209 14.72 3.05 -0.95
C GLY A 209 13.35 2.52 -0.55
N SER A 210 13.23 1.38 0.14
CA SER A 210 11.96 1.07 0.79
C SER A 210 11.75 2.00 1.98
N VAL A 211 10.70 2.81 1.93
CA VAL A 211 10.27 3.70 3.04
C VAL A 211 10.19 2.96 4.37
N TYR A 212 9.82 1.69 4.33
CA TYR A 212 9.66 0.84 5.52
C TYR A 212 10.97 0.39 6.16
N SER A 213 12.11 0.55 5.49
CA SER A 213 13.44 0.26 6.02
C SER A 213 14.18 1.50 6.52
N MET A 214 13.66 2.70 6.23
CA MET A 214 14.29 3.95 6.62
C MET A 214 13.86 4.30 8.04
N ARG A 215 14.84 4.56 8.90
CA ARG A 215 14.62 5.18 10.21
C ARG A 215 15.14 6.59 10.13
N CYS A 216 14.27 7.56 10.42
CA CYS A 216 14.70 8.93 10.62
C CYS A 216 15.16 9.10 12.07
N ASP A 217 16.31 9.73 12.28
CA ASP A 217 16.78 10.07 13.62
C ASP A 217 15.93 11.20 14.19
N THR A 218 15.48 11.04 15.42
CA THR A 218 14.68 12.04 16.12
C THR A 218 15.59 13.10 16.75
N ALA A 219 15.40 14.36 16.37
CA ALA A 219 16.10 15.49 16.95
C ALA A 219 15.39 16.04 18.21
N MET A 220 14.07 16.00 18.23
CA MET A 220 13.21 16.43 19.32
C MET A 220 11.86 15.73 19.25
N SER A 221 11.07 15.79 20.32
CA SER A 221 9.73 15.24 20.29
C SER A 221 8.85 15.98 19.26
N MET A 222 7.84 15.28 18.74
CA MET A 222 6.88 15.85 17.79
C MET A 222 6.17 17.08 18.38
N GLY A 223 5.77 17.03 19.64
CA GLY A 223 5.13 18.16 20.32
C GLY A 223 6.06 19.37 20.37
N GLU A 224 7.31 19.20 20.77
CA GLU A 224 8.29 20.29 20.78
C GLU A 224 8.50 20.89 19.38
N ALA A 225 8.58 20.05 18.35
CA ALA A 225 8.76 20.53 16.99
C ALA A 225 7.55 21.34 16.50
N MET A 226 6.33 20.92 16.86
CA MET A 226 5.10 21.61 16.47
C MET A 226 4.91 22.95 17.18
N ASP A 227 5.47 23.11 18.38
CA ASP A 227 5.40 24.35 19.17
C ASP A 227 6.49 25.37 18.79
N ARG A 228 7.50 24.97 18.00
CA ARG A 228 8.58 25.87 17.57
C ARG A 228 8.22 26.68 16.33
N ASN A 229 8.93 27.79 16.14
CA ASN A 229 8.85 28.57 14.93
C ASN A 229 9.35 27.74 13.75
N MET A 230 8.61 27.83 12.65
CA MET A 230 8.93 27.13 11.40
C MET A 230 9.28 28.12 10.31
N LYS A 231 10.14 27.72 9.39
CA LYS A 231 10.39 28.44 8.13
C LYS A 231 10.20 27.49 6.94
N SER A 232 9.74 28.04 5.84
CA SER A 232 9.63 27.31 4.57
C SER A 232 10.98 27.36 3.85
N VAL A 233 11.41 26.20 3.33
CA VAL A 233 12.61 26.05 2.49
C VAL A 233 12.25 25.27 1.23
N GLY A 234 13.09 25.38 0.19
CA GLY A 234 12.96 24.47 -0.96
C GLY A 234 13.03 23.02 -0.51
N LEU A 235 12.17 22.16 -1.06
CA LEU A 235 12.19 20.73 -0.69
C LEU A 235 13.58 20.13 -0.94
N GLU A 236 14.21 20.47 -2.05
CA GLU A 236 15.54 19.98 -2.44
C GLU A 236 16.66 20.46 -1.51
N ASP A 237 16.43 21.59 -0.81
CA ASP A 237 17.36 22.19 0.14
C ASP A 237 17.12 21.73 1.59
N SER A 238 16.17 20.81 1.82
CA SER A 238 15.74 20.41 3.16
C SER A 238 16.62 19.35 3.82
N ALA A 239 17.57 18.74 3.11
CA ALA A 239 18.48 17.75 3.68
C ALA A 239 19.27 18.34 4.86
N GLY A 240 19.34 17.57 5.96
CA GLY A 240 19.99 17.99 7.22
C GLY A 240 19.20 19.02 8.03
N CYS A 241 17.94 19.28 7.68
CA CYS A 241 17.02 20.06 8.47
C CYS A 241 16.12 19.17 9.33
N ILE A 242 15.54 19.74 10.38
CA ILE A 242 14.53 19.08 11.20
C ILE A 242 13.16 19.38 10.60
N SER A 243 12.40 18.34 10.27
CA SER A 243 11.06 18.52 9.71
C SER A 243 10.11 19.18 10.70
N GLY A 244 9.35 20.16 10.24
CA GLY A 244 8.21 20.74 10.94
C GLY A 244 6.87 20.15 10.48
N GLU A 245 6.88 19.31 9.44
CA GLU A 245 5.68 18.74 8.85
C GLU A 245 5.80 17.23 8.69
N PHE A 246 4.65 16.56 8.65
CA PHE A 246 4.58 15.19 8.18
C PHE A 246 4.78 15.14 6.68
N VAL A 247 5.49 14.12 6.18
CA VAL A 247 5.48 13.72 4.78
C VAL A 247 5.13 12.23 4.74
N TYR A 248 4.08 11.88 4.05
CA TYR A 248 3.59 10.50 3.95
C TYR A 248 2.91 10.26 2.61
N ILE A 249 2.78 8.98 2.24
CA ILE A 249 1.92 8.57 1.14
C ILE A 249 0.62 8.04 1.74
N TYR A 250 -0.50 8.44 1.18
CA TYR A 250 -1.79 7.89 1.57
C TYR A 250 -2.53 7.30 0.36
N PRO A 251 -3.04 6.07 0.47
CA PRO A 251 -2.85 5.05 1.51
C PRO A 251 -1.42 4.50 1.58
N PRO A 252 -0.92 3.96 2.70
CA PRO A 252 -1.59 3.69 3.98
C PRO A 252 -1.46 4.81 5.03
N GLY A 253 -0.74 5.91 4.75
CA GLY A 253 -0.55 7.02 5.67
C GLY A 253 0.63 6.82 6.63
N ILE A 254 1.60 5.97 6.29
CA ILE A 254 2.82 5.79 7.07
C ILE A 254 3.77 6.97 6.78
N PRO A 255 4.22 7.71 7.81
CA PRO A 255 5.15 8.80 7.62
C PRO A 255 6.49 8.34 7.03
N ILE A 256 6.97 9.07 6.03
CA ILE A 256 8.35 9.01 5.53
C ILE A 256 9.25 9.82 6.48
N VAL A 257 8.75 10.96 6.92
CA VAL A 257 9.33 11.80 7.96
C VAL A 257 8.21 12.45 8.76
N ALA A 258 8.41 12.59 10.06
CA ALA A 258 7.50 13.23 11.00
C ALA A 258 8.10 14.53 11.57
N PRO A 259 7.28 15.44 12.13
CA PRO A 259 7.79 16.62 12.83
C PRO A 259 8.78 16.21 13.94
N GLY A 260 9.92 16.89 14.01
CA GLY A 260 10.98 16.62 14.97
C GLY A 260 12.03 15.62 14.52
N GLU A 261 11.87 15.01 13.38
CA GLU A 261 12.85 14.10 12.77
C GLU A 261 13.76 14.82 11.79
N TRP A 262 15.00 14.33 11.65
CA TRP A 262 15.94 14.81 10.65
C TRP A 262 15.55 14.35 9.25
N ILE A 263 15.52 15.27 8.30
CA ILE A 263 15.39 14.96 6.88
C ILE A 263 16.78 14.55 6.38
N SER A 264 17.07 13.26 6.35
CA SER A 264 18.34 12.77 5.82
C SER A 264 18.39 12.86 4.28
N GLY A 265 19.59 12.81 3.70
CA GLY A 265 19.74 12.74 2.23
C GLY A 265 18.93 11.60 1.61
N PRO A 266 19.06 10.36 2.10
CA PRO A 266 18.23 9.24 1.63
C PRO A 266 16.72 9.45 1.81
N THR A 267 16.27 10.09 2.91
CA THR A 267 14.85 10.41 3.12
C THR A 267 14.36 11.39 2.05
N LEU A 268 15.15 12.43 1.78
CA LEU A 268 14.84 13.41 0.73
C LEU A 268 14.76 12.75 -0.65
N GLU A 269 15.72 11.90 -1.01
CA GLU A 269 15.73 11.16 -2.28
C GLU A 269 14.44 10.36 -2.48
N VAL A 270 13.95 9.68 -1.45
CA VAL A 270 12.69 8.94 -1.53
C VAL A 270 11.48 9.86 -1.73
N ILE A 271 11.43 11.01 -1.03
CA ILE A 271 10.34 11.96 -1.19
C ILE A 271 10.32 12.50 -2.63
N LEU A 272 11.48 12.86 -3.17
CA LEU A 272 11.64 13.35 -4.54
C LEU A 272 11.26 12.28 -5.57
N GLU A 273 11.74 11.05 -5.39
CA GLU A 273 11.39 9.92 -6.25
C GLU A 273 9.88 9.69 -6.29
N TYR A 274 9.20 9.77 -5.16
CA TYR A 274 7.75 9.57 -5.08
C TYR A 274 6.98 10.71 -5.72
N ARG A 275 7.42 11.96 -5.52
CA ARG A 275 6.88 13.12 -6.22
C ARG A 275 6.99 12.95 -7.74
N ASP A 276 8.17 12.59 -8.22
CA ASP A 276 8.47 12.50 -9.65
C ASP A 276 7.74 11.31 -10.32
N LYS A 277 7.47 10.25 -9.55
CA LYS A 277 6.62 9.12 -9.98
C LYS A 277 5.11 9.40 -9.91
N GLY A 278 4.72 10.59 -9.46
CA GLY A 278 3.32 10.98 -9.35
C GLY A 278 2.54 10.27 -8.25
N LEU A 279 3.24 9.77 -7.21
CA LEU A 279 2.57 9.17 -6.06
C LEU A 279 1.87 10.23 -5.20
N PRO A 280 0.77 9.87 -4.49
CA PRO A 280 0.00 10.82 -3.70
C PRO A 280 0.70 11.18 -2.38
N VAL A 281 1.84 11.87 -2.48
CA VAL A 281 2.57 12.38 -1.32
C VAL A 281 1.75 13.48 -0.65
N GLN A 282 1.54 13.37 0.65
CA GLN A 282 0.72 14.26 1.46
C GLN A 282 1.48 14.71 2.71
N GLY A 283 0.88 15.65 3.42
CA GLY A 283 1.38 16.20 4.68
C GLY A 283 1.82 17.65 4.55
N PRO A 284 2.78 17.99 3.67
CA PRO A 284 3.25 19.36 3.54
C PRO A 284 2.14 20.37 3.21
N ALA A 285 2.27 21.58 3.74
CA ALA A 285 1.34 22.67 3.44
C ALA A 285 1.37 23.04 1.96
N ASP A 286 2.55 23.00 1.35
CA ASP A 286 2.70 23.13 -0.10
C ASP A 286 2.36 21.82 -0.82
N LYS A 287 1.15 21.76 -1.35
CA LYS A 287 0.66 20.58 -2.09
C LYS A 287 1.41 20.33 -3.41
N SER A 288 2.18 21.31 -3.90
CA SER A 288 3.03 21.12 -5.08
C SER A 288 4.38 20.46 -4.76
N LEU A 289 4.67 20.25 -3.48
CA LEU A 289 5.92 19.66 -2.98
C LEU A 289 7.19 20.38 -3.49
N ARG A 290 7.10 21.70 -3.70
CA ARG A 290 8.25 22.53 -4.01
C ARG A 290 8.94 23.02 -2.75
N THR A 291 8.18 23.19 -1.67
CA THR A 291 8.68 23.65 -0.37
C THR A 291 8.20 22.75 0.77
N ILE A 292 8.95 22.77 1.86
CA ILE A 292 8.62 22.10 3.12
C ILE A 292 8.92 23.02 4.29
N ARG A 293 8.13 22.94 5.35
CA ARG A 293 8.40 23.67 6.59
C ARG A 293 9.37 22.88 7.45
N ILE A 294 10.39 23.56 7.91
CA ILE A 294 11.41 23.02 8.82
C ILE A 294 11.40 23.81 10.12
N VAL A 295 11.80 23.15 11.20
CA VAL A 295 11.97 23.78 12.50
C VAL A 295 13.12 24.80 12.40
N GLN A 296 12.85 26.02 12.84
CA GLN A 296 13.87 27.07 12.87
C GLN A 296 14.85 26.78 14.02
N LYS A 297 16.15 26.78 13.72
CA LYS A 297 17.17 26.69 14.78
C LYS A 297 17.20 28.05 15.49
N ASP A 298 17.24 28.02 16.83
CA ASP A 298 17.43 29.18 17.68
C ASP A 298 18.78 29.85 17.42
#